data_739130d294a9cce81e06922bc446c576
#
_entry.id   739130d294a9cce81e06922bc446c576
#
_cell.length_a   1.000
_cell.length_b   1.000
_cell.length_c   1.000
_cell.angle_alpha   90.00
_cell.angle_beta   90.00
_cell.angle_gamma   90.00
#
_symmetry.space_group_name_H-M   'P 1'
#
loop_
_entity.id
_entity.type
_entity.pdbx_description
1 polymer ?
#
loop_
_entity_poly.entity_id
_entity_poly.type
_entity_poly.pdbx_seq_one_letter_code
_entity_poly.pdbx_strand_id
1 'polypeptide(L)'
;MIRCRDAWRLIKDDRGNVESSLVLIPLFFLFLVGMQLILAIGMRDADSLAAADQASTRAISGNFSQSDRERKLESPDRFSNLSMLITMQSRKIPALVPGLAALLGRELETDARGLAIIENTR
;
A
#
# COMPACT_ATOMS: atom_id res chain seq x y z
N MET A 1 -38.37 -44.22 -8.25
CA MET A 1 -38.31 -44.32 -6.77
C MET A 1 -36.85 -44.41 -6.37
N ILE A 2 -36.21 -43.27 -6.06
CA ILE A 2 -34.82 -43.22 -5.62
C ILE A 2 -34.80 -43.76 -4.19
N ARG A 3 -34.11 -44.86 -3.97
CA ARG A 3 -34.06 -45.53 -2.67
C ARG A 3 -33.34 -44.62 -1.68
N CYS A 4 -33.99 -44.33 -0.56
CA CYS A 4 -33.46 -43.54 0.57
C CYS A 4 -32.09 -44.00 1.07
N ARG A 5 -31.65 -45.22 0.74
CA ARG A 5 -30.34 -45.79 1.05
C ARG A 5 -29.19 -45.17 0.25
N ASP A 6 -29.45 -44.65 -0.92
CA ASP A 6 -28.39 -44.05 -1.77
C ASP A 6 -28.09 -42.59 -1.36
N ALA A 7 -29.09 -41.88 -0.81
CA ALA A 7 -28.89 -40.56 -0.22
C ALA A 7 -27.98 -40.57 1.00
N TRP A 8 -28.06 -41.63 1.81
CA TRP A 8 -27.19 -41.81 3.00
C TRP A 8 -25.73 -42.15 2.62
N ARG A 9 -25.48 -42.75 1.46
CA ARG A 9 -24.13 -42.99 0.98
C ARG A 9 -23.46 -41.72 0.48
N LEU A 10 -24.20 -40.81 -0.13
CA LEU A 10 -23.69 -39.49 -0.58
C LEU A 10 -23.31 -38.60 0.60
N ILE A 11 -24.05 -38.66 1.72
CA ILE A 11 -23.73 -37.92 2.94
C ILE A 11 -22.51 -38.50 3.67
N LYS A 12 -22.23 -39.82 3.50
CA LYS A 12 -21.09 -40.47 4.13
C LYS A 12 -19.77 -40.25 3.41
N ASP A 13 -19.82 -39.81 2.16
CA ASP A 13 -18.63 -39.46 1.36
C ASP A 13 -18.13 -38.03 1.59
N ASP A 14 -18.85 -37.27 2.43
CA ASP A 14 -18.54 -35.90 2.77
C ASP A 14 -17.34 -35.71 3.74
N ARG A 15 -16.80 -36.82 4.28
CA ARG A 15 -15.66 -36.74 5.22
C ARG A 15 -14.39 -36.24 4.54
N GLY A 16 -14.15 -36.61 3.29
CA GLY A 16 -13.03 -36.08 2.50
C GLY A 16 -13.17 -34.61 2.13
N ASN A 17 -14.41 -34.15 2.00
CA ASN A 17 -14.70 -32.75 1.62
C ASN A 17 -14.52 -31.79 2.80
N VAL A 18 -14.84 -32.24 4.01
CA VAL A 18 -14.66 -31.46 5.24
C VAL A 18 -13.19 -31.29 5.58
N GLU A 19 -12.38 -32.35 5.43
CA GLU A 19 -10.92 -32.26 5.66
C GLU A 19 -10.25 -31.34 4.65
N SER A 20 -10.63 -31.41 3.38
CA SER A 20 -10.12 -30.52 2.34
C SER A 20 -10.52 -29.07 2.57
N SER A 21 -11.76 -28.82 3.02
CA SER A 21 -12.23 -27.47 3.35
C SER A 21 -11.48 -26.88 4.53
N LEU A 22 -11.13 -27.69 5.52
CA LEU A 22 -10.40 -27.25 6.71
C LEU A 22 -8.98 -26.77 6.38
N VAL A 23 -8.38 -27.31 5.33
CA VAL A 23 -7.06 -26.88 4.81
C VAL A 23 -7.20 -25.71 3.84
N LEU A 24 -8.25 -25.72 3.00
CA LEU A 24 -8.47 -24.68 1.99
C LEU A 24 -8.77 -23.31 2.62
N ILE A 25 -9.52 -23.26 3.72
CA ILE A 25 -9.87 -21.99 4.38
C ILE A 25 -8.63 -21.23 4.83
N PRO A 26 -7.70 -21.80 5.63
CA PRO A 26 -6.49 -21.10 6.05
C PRO A 26 -5.56 -20.80 4.87
N LEU A 27 -5.50 -21.67 3.86
CA LEU A 27 -4.72 -21.44 2.65
C LEU A 27 -5.26 -20.25 1.85
N PHE A 28 -6.58 -20.15 1.70
CA PHE A 28 -7.22 -19.01 1.03
C PHE A 28 -7.03 -17.71 1.79
N PHE A 29 -7.11 -17.77 3.12
CA PHE A 29 -6.81 -16.61 3.96
C PHE A 29 -5.36 -16.15 3.80
N LEU A 30 -4.40 -17.06 3.80
CA LEU A 30 -2.99 -16.76 3.56
C LEU A 30 -2.78 -16.14 2.16
N PHE A 31 -3.47 -16.65 1.15
CA PHE A 31 -3.44 -16.08 -0.20
C PHE A 31 -3.96 -14.64 -0.22
N LEU A 32 -5.08 -14.35 0.47
CA LEU A 32 -5.61 -12.99 0.58
C LEU A 32 -4.63 -12.04 1.28
N VAL A 33 -3.96 -12.50 2.33
CA VAL A 33 -2.91 -11.72 3.01
C VAL A 33 -1.74 -11.43 2.06
N GLY A 34 -1.31 -12.41 1.28
CA GLY A 34 -0.28 -12.21 0.25
C GLY A 34 -0.69 -11.17 -0.79
N MET A 35 -1.91 -11.28 -1.31
CA MET A 35 -2.47 -10.29 -2.25
C MET A 35 -2.54 -8.89 -1.63
N GLN A 36 -2.92 -8.78 -0.36
CA GLN A 36 -2.95 -7.51 0.37
C GLN A 36 -1.57 -6.86 0.44
N LEU A 37 -0.51 -7.64 0.69
CA LEU A 37 0.86 -7.14 0.72
C LEU A 37 1.33 -6.66 -0.65
N ILE A 38 1.05 -7.41 -1.71
CA ILE A 38 1.38 -7.02 -3.09
C ILE A 38 0.69 -5.70 -3.45
N LEU A 39 -0.59 -5.58 -3.13
CA LEU A 39 -1.35 -4.35 -3.35
C LEU A 39 -0.75 -3.17 -2.58
N ALA A 40 -0.40 -3.36 -1.30
CA ALA A 40 0.19 -2.33 -0.46
C ALA A 40 1.53 -1.82 -1.03
N ILE A 41 2.39 -2.74 -1.50
CA ILE A 41 3.67 -2.39 -2.12
C ILE A 41 3.43 -1.62 -3.43
N GLY A 42 2.56 -2.13 -4.31
CA GLY A 42 2.27 -1.47 -5.58
C GLY A 42 1.68 -0.06 -5.41
N MET A 43 0.80 0.14 -4.43
CA MET A 43 0.26 1.47 -4.12
C MET A 43 1.34 2.40 -3.56
N ARG A 44 2.22 1.91 -2.69
CA ARG A 44 3.34 2.70 -2.16
C ARG A 44 4.29 3.15 -3.27
N ASP A 45 4.62 2.27 -4.20
CA ASP A 45 5.50 2.59 -5.32
C ASP A 45 4.86 3.63 -6.24
N ALA A 46 3.58 3.49 -6.57
CA ALA A 46 2.84 4.45 -7.35
C ALA A 46 2.76 5.83 -6.67
N ASP A 47 2.51 5.85 -5.36
CA ASP A 47 2.46 7.09 -4.57
C ASP A 47 3.85 7.75 -4.46
N SER A 48 4.94 6.97 -4.37
CA SER A 48 6.31 7.50 -4.37
C SER A 48 6.67 8.15 -5.70
N LEU A 49 6.31 7.53 -6.82
CA LEU A 49 6.50 8.11 -8.15
C LEU A 49 5.70 9.39 -8.33
N ALA A 50 4.43 9.39 -7.92
CA ALA A 50 3.58 10.56 -8.00
C ALA A 50 4.09 11.70 -7.09
N ALA A 51 4.58 11.40 -5.89
CA ALA A 51 5.16 12.38 -4.99
C ALA A 51 6.46 12.97 -5.55
N ALA A 52 7.31 12.16 -6.20
CA ALA A 52 8.53 12.63 -6.84
C ALA A 52 8.25 13.54 -8.05
N ASP A 53 7.27 13.17 -8.88
CA ASP A 53 6.82 13.98 -10.02
C ASP A 53 6.26 15.32 -9.55
N GLN A 54 5.40 15.31 -8.53
CA GLN A 54 4.86 16.54 -7.93
C GLN A 54 5.95 17.41 -7.32
N ALA A 55 6.92 16.81 -6.61
CA ALA A 55 8.03 17.55 -6.03
C ALA A 55 8.85 18.25 -7.13
N SER A 56 9.16 17.55 -8.22
CA SER A 56 9.90 18.09 -9.36
C SER A 56 9.12 19.22 -10.04
N THR A 57 7.84 19.02 -10.33
CA THR A 57 6.98 20.03 -10.97
C THR A 57 6.85 21.28 -10.11
N ARG A 58 6.69 21.12 -8.80
CA ARG A 58 6.58 22.24 -7.85
C ARG A 58 7.90 22.95 -7.67
N ALA A 59 9.01 22.23 -7.64
CA ALA A 59 10.36 22.83 -7.59
C ALA A 59 10.63 23.74 -8.79
N ILE A 60 10.17 23.36 -9.99
CA ILE A 60 10.30 24.13 -11.22
C ILE A 60 9.32 25.30 -11.26
N SER A 61 8.07 25.08 -10.88
CA SER A 61 7.02 26.12 -10.94
C SER A 61 7.06 27.13 -9.78
N GLY A 62 7.75 26.82 -8.68
CA GLY A 62 7.79 27.63 -7.47
C GLY A 62 6.46 27.66 -6.70
N ASN A 63 5.51 26.81 -7.03
CA ASN A 63 4.19 26.76 -6.43
C ASN A 63 4.11 25.66 -5.36
N PHE A 64 4.35 26.05 -4.11
CA PHE A 64 4.42 25.13 -2.98
C PHE A 64 3.05 24.89 -2.35
N SER A 65 2.79 23.66 -1.93
CA SER A 65 1.58 23.26 -1.21
C SER A 65 1.81 23.28 0.31
N GLN A 66 0.72 23.31 1.09
CA GLN A 66 0.80 23.23 2.55
C GLN A 66 1.40 21.91 3.07
N SER A 67 1.37 20.85 2.28
CA SER A 67 1.99 19.55 2.58
C SER A 67 3.49 19.51 2.31
N ASP A 68 4.02 20.54 1.63
CA ASP A 68 5.42 20.61 1.24
C ASP A 68 6.27 21.18 2.38
N ARG A 69 7.43 20.59 2.58
CA ARG A 69 8.43 21.11 3.52
C ARG A 69 9.68 21.49 2.76
N GLU A 70 10.03 22.77 2.84
CA GLU A 70 11.31 23.25 2.33
C GLU A 70 12.37 23.12 3.40
N ARG A 71 13.51 22.52 3.06
CA ARG A 71 14.68 22.44 3.92
C ARG A 71 15.88 23.01 3.20
N LYS A 72 16.48 24.04 3.76
CA LYS A 72 17.75 24.59 3.27
C LYS A 72 18.86 23.58 3.47
N LEU A 73 19.62 23.33 2.41
CA LEU A 73 20.83 22.51 2.46
C LEU A 73 22.04 23.44 2.60
N GLU A 74 22.87 23.15 3.58
CA GLU A 74 24.18 23.84 3.68
C GLU A 74 25.06 23.34 2.53
N SER A 75 25.26 24.21 1.55
CA SER A 75 26.20 23.96 0.46
C SER A 75 27.60 24.42 0.91
N PRO A 76 28.66 23.66 0.64
CA PRO A 76 30.04 24.09 0.86
C PRO A 76 30.44 25.28 -0.03
N ASP A 77 29.67 25.54 -1.07
CA ASP A 77 29.89 26.66 -1.98
C ASP A 77 29.05 27.87 -1.55
N ARG A 78 29.71 29.01 -1.29
CA ARG A 78 29.05 30.27 -0.84
C ARG A 78 28.11 30.89 -1.88
N PHE A 79 28.19 30.45 -3.12
CA PHE A 79 27.41 31.01 -4.23
C PHE A 79 26.16 30.19 -4.61
N SER A 80 26.00 28.98 -4.08
CA SER A 80 24.84 28.13 -4.35
C SER A 80 23.95 28.02 -3.12
N ASN A 81 22.75 28.60 -3.18
CA ASN A 81 21.69 28.38 -2.19
C ASN A 81 20.86 27.18 -2.66
N LEU A 82 21.16 26.02 -2.10
CA LEU A 82 20.40 24.79 -2.39
C LEU A 82 19.30 24.63 -1.34
N SER A 83 18.09 24.41 -1.79
CA SER A 83 16.97 24.00 -0.95
C SER A 83 16.42 22.68 -1.42
N MET A 84 15.97 21.85 -0.48
CA MET A 84 15.32 20.58 -0.77
C MET A 84 13.84 20.73 -0.47
N LEU A 85 13.02 20.42 -1.47
CA LEU A 85 11.58 20.32 -1.35
C LEU A 85 11.21 18.88 -1.02
N ILE A 86 10.45 18.70 0.05
CA ILE A 86 9.92 17.40 0.48
C ILE A 86 8.42 17.45 0.34
N THR A 87 7.87 16.69 -0.59
CA THR A 87 6.42 16.51 -0.76
C THR A 87 6.00 15.22 -0.09
N MET A 88 4.98 15.27 0.76
CA MET A 88 4.41 14.09 1.42
C MET A 88 3.06 13.76 0.82
N GLN A 89 2.86 12.47 0.52
CA GLN A 89 1.58 11.94 0.06
C GLN A 89 1.19 10.76 0.94
N SER A 90 -0.03 10.80 1.48
CA SER A 90 -0.59 9.70 2.27
C SER A 90 -1.87 9.22 1.60
N ARG A 91 -2.03 7.89 1.53
CA ARG A 91 -3.21 7.24 0.96
C ARG A 91 -3.62 6.04 1.79
N LYS A 92 -4.94 5.87 1.98
CA LYS A 92 -5.50 4.68 2.61
C LYS A 92 -5.49 3.50 1.63
N ILE A 93 -5.04 2.34 2.12
CA ILE A 93 -5.04 1.10 1.36
C ILE A 93 -6.38 0.40 1.58
N PRO A 94 -7.09 -0.03 0.52
CA PRO A 94 -8.30 -0.82 0.67
C PRO A 94 -7.97 -2.17 1.34
N ALA A 95 -8.73 -2.52 2.38
CA ALA A 95 -8.57 -3.79 3.08
C ALA A 95 -9.25 -4.90 2.27
N LEU A 96 -8.46 -5.84 1.74
CA LEU A 96 -8.98 -7.07 1.10
C LEU A 96 -9.37 -8.12 2.13
N VAL A 97 -8.70 -8.10 3.29
CA VAL A 97 -8.96 -9.03 4.38
C VAL A 97 -9.83 -8.32 5.42
N PRO A 98 -11.09 -8.75 5.61
CA PRO A 98 -11.96 -8.16 6.62
C PRO A 98 -11.37 -8.38 8.02
N GLY A 99 -11.34 -7.33 8.84
CA GLY A 99 -10.82 -7.39 10.20
C GLY A 99 -9.30 -7.25 10.34
N LEU A 100 -8.52 -7.17 9.25
CA LEU A 100 -7.06 -6.99 9.32
C LEU A 100 -6.68 -5.68 10.02
N ALA A 101 -7.39 -4.59 9.75
CA ALA A 101 -7.19 -3.31 10.40
C ALA A 101 -7.43 -3.37 11.92
N ALA A 102 -8.45 -4.15 12.34
CA ALA A 102 -8.75 -4.38 13.75
C ALA A 102 -7.67 -5.21 14.45
N LEU A 103 -7.10 -6.20 13.77
CA LEU A 103 -5.98 -7.01 14.28
C LEU A 103 -4.70 -6.20 14.43
N LEU A 104 -4.43 -5.28 13.50
CA LEU A 104 -3.25 -4.42 13.53
C LEU A 104 -3.42 -3.18 14.41
N GLY A 105 -4.65 -2.93 14.92
CA GLY A 105 -4.97 -1.77 15.76
C GLY A 105 -4.85 -0.41 15.06
N ARG A 106 -4.72 -0.40 13.73
CA ARG A 106 -4.61 0.82 12.92
C ARG A 106 -5.11 0.60 11.49
N GLU A 107 -5.54 1.68 10.85
CA GLU A 107 -5.82 1.66 9.41
C GLU A 107 -4.52 1.47 8.61
N LEU A 108 -4.63 0.77 7.50
CA LEU A 108 -3.52 0.58 6.57
C LEU A 108 -3.39 1.85 5.71
N GLU A 109 -2.34 2.62 5.95
CA GLU A 109 -1.99 3.81 5.17
C GLU A 109 -0.61 3.63 4.54
N THR A 110 -0.42 4.17 3.35
CA THR A 110 0.91 4.35 2.75
C THR A 110 1.32 5.81 2.90
N ASP A 111 2.56 6.01 3.36
CA ASP A 111 3.21 7.30 3.35
C ASP A 111 4.30 7.28 2.28
N ALA A 112 4.17 8.13 1.28
CA ALA A 112 5.16 8.33 0.24
C ALA A 112 5.76 9.74 0.35
N ARG A 113 7.05 9.85 0.04
CA ARG A 113 7.79 11.12 0.06
C ARG A 113 8.47 11.33 -1.28
N GLY A 114 8.19 12.47 -1.90
CA GLY A 114 8.92 12.98 -3.04
C GLY A 114 9.97 14.00 -2.61
N LEU A 115 11.14 13.96 -3.23
CA LEU A 115 12.25 14.87 -2.97
C LEU A 115 12.62 15.56 -4.27
N ALA A 116 12.79 16.88 -4.23
CA ALA A 116 13.34 17.66 -5.33
C ALA A 116 14.32 18.71 -4.79
N ILE A 117 15.37 18.96 -5.55
CA ILE A 117 16.36 20.01 -5.24
C ILE A 117 15.98 21.27 -5.99
N ILE A 118 15.91 22.38 -5.27
CA ILE A 118 15.73 23.71 -5.82
C ILE A 118 17.06 24.43 -5.76
N GLU A 119 17.59 24.78 -6.91
CA GLU A 119 18.77 25.64 -7.04
C GLU A 119 18.30 27.07 -7.24
N ASN A 120 18.53 27.91 -6.26
CA ASN A 120 18.19 29.32 -6.35
C ASN A 120 19.46 30.08 -6.76
N THR A 121 19.68 30.17 -8.06
CA THR A 121 20.70 31.05 -8.63
C THR A 121 20.20 32.49 -8.56
N ARG A 122 20.72 33.26 -7.60
CA ARG A 122 20.60 34.72 -7.59
C ARG A 122 21.73 35.33 -8.35
#